data_c50b3864d62aa0634a2318aa6a85b10c
#
_entry.id   c50b3864d62aa0634a2318aa6a85b10c
#
_cell.length_a   1.000
_cell.length_b   1.000
_cell.length_c   1.000
_cell.angle_alpha   90.00
_cell.angle_beta   90.00
_cell.angle_gamma   90.00
#
_symmetry.space_group_name_H-M   'P 1'
#
loop_
_entity.id
_entity.type
_entity.pdbx_description
1 polymer ?
#
loop_
_entity_poly.entity_id
_entity_poly.type
_entity_poly.pdbx_seq_one_letter_code
_entity_poly.pdbx_strand_id
1 'polypeptide(L)'
;MFSFENLGVYQKARILVREVYKLQNKFPTEERYALGGQIRRSITSVTSNIAEGSGRDSNKDKAHFCVIAFESLMEAFSQLQNAQDLGYISINEVENLRPQFEEISKMLSGLKSSFEKKL
;
A
#
# COMPACT_ATOMS: atom_id res chain seq x y z
N MET A 1 -21.19 -8.50 5.23
CA MET A 1 -20.01 -7.65 5.07
C MET A 1 -18.93 -8.09 6.05
N PHE A 2 -17.71 -8.21 5.57
CA PHE A 2 -16.57 -8.59 6.42
C PHE A 2 -16.06 -7.36 7.18
N SER A 3 -15.50 -7.59 8.36
CA SER A 3 -15.08 -6.50 9.25
C SER A 3 -14.04 -5.57 8.64
N PHE A 4 -13.09 -6.11 7.83
CA PHE A 4 -12.05 -5.27 7.24
C PHE A 4 -12.61 -4.25 6.25
N GLU A 5 -13.76 -4.52 5.64
CA GLU A 5 -14.38 -3.61 4.68
C GLU A 5 -14.76 -2.27 5.32
N ASN A 6 -14.96 -2.26 6.64
CA ASN A 6 -15.30 -1.04 7.39
C ASN A 6 -14.08 -0.28 7.90
N LEU A 7 -12.88 -0.85 7.77
CA LEU A 7 -11.67 -0.15 8.22
C LEU A 7 -11.35 1.01 7.27
N GLY A 8 -11.19 2.20 7.84
CA GLY A 8 -10.84 3.39 7.05
C GLY A 8 -9.56 3.22 6.27
N VAL A 9 -8.55 2.59 6.88
CA VAL A 9 -7.26 2.35 6.21
C VAL A 9 -7.42 1.43 5.00
N TYR A 10 -8.28 0.41 5.10
CA TYR A 10 -8.55 -0.49 3.98
C TYR A 10 -9.21 0.27 2.82
N GLN A 11 -10.21 1.08 3.12
CA GLN A 11 -10.92 1.86 2.12
C GLN A 11 -9.99 2.84 1.38
N LYS A 12 -9.11 3.51 2.13
CA LYS A 12 -8.12 4.44 1.55
C LYS A 12 -7.06 3.70 0.74
N ALA A 13 -6.63 2.54 1.20
CA ALA A 13 -5.65 1.72 0.48
C ALA A 13 -6.24 1.24 -0.86
N ARG A 14 -7.52 0.88 -0.92
CA ARG A 14 -8.18 0.49 -2.16
C ARG A 14 -8.18 1.62 -3.19
N ILE A 15 -8.42 2.84 -2.73
CA ILE A 15 -8.37 4.02 -3.61
C ILE A 15 -6.95 4.20 -4.15
N LEU A 16 -5.96 4.06 -3.27
CA LEU A 16 -4.55 4.20 -3.67
C LEU A 16 -4.14 3.13 -4.68
N VAL A 17 -4.62 1.89 -4.54
CA VAL A 17 -4.37 0.84 -5.52
C VAL A 17 -4.79 1.30 -6.92
N ARG A 18 -5.99 1.86 -7.06
CA ARG A 18 -6.48 2.36 -8.35
C ARG A 18 -5.58 3.47 -8.90
N GLU A 19 -5.18 4.41 -8.05
CA GLU A 19 -4.35 5.54 -8.46
C GLU A 19 -2.95 5.08 -8.92
N VAL A 20 -2.37 4.12 -8.22
CA VAL A 20 -1.08 3.55 -8.60
C VAL A 20 -1.18 2.80 -9.93
N TYR A 21 -2.25 2.03 -10.13
CA TYR A 21 -2.47 1.34 -11.40
C TYR A 21 -2.58 2.32 -12.57
N LYS A 22 -3.26 3.45 -12.38
CA LYS A 22 -3.36 4.49 -13.40
C LYS A 22 -1.98 5.02 -13.80
N LEU A 23 -1.10 5.27 -12.83
CA LEU A 23 0.26 5.69 -13.11
C LEU A 23 1.04 4.59 -13.83
N GLN A 24 0.91 3.35 -13.35
CA GLN A 24 1.65 2.23 -13.92
C GLN A 24 1.26 1.99 -15.39
N ASN A 25 0.03 2.27 -15.77
CA ASN A 25 -0.40 2.13 -17.17
C ASN A 25 0.32 3.09 -18.13
N LYS A 26 0.98 4.13 -17.60
CA LYS A 26 1.77 5.06 -18.40
C LYS A 26 3.19 4.58 -18.66
N PHE A 27 3.60 3.50 -18.02
CA PHE A 27 4.94 2.93 -18.20
C PHE A 27 5.08 2.36 -19.62
N PRO A 28 6.33 2.30 -20.15
CA PRO A 28 6.57 1.61 -21.40
C PRO A 28 6.08 0.18 -21.35
N THR A 29 5.62 -0.33 -22.50
CA THR A 29 5.05 -1.68 -22.60
C THR A 29 6.04 -2.75 -22.12
N GLU A 30 7.33 -2.57 -22.40
CA GLU A 30 8.39 -3.52 -21.98
C GLU A 30 8.57 -3.60 -20.46
N GLU A 31 8.05 -2.61 -19.72
CA GLU A 31 8.12 -2.62 -18.25
C GLU A 31 6.92 -3.31 -17.59
N ARG A 32 5.96 -3.77 -18.40
CA ARG A 32 4.72 -4.38 -17.90
C ARG A 32 4.97 -5.53 -16.92
N TYR A 33 5.93 -6.40 -17.24
CA TYR A 33 6.26 -7.58 -16.44
C TYR A 33 7.54 -7.41 -15.61
N ALA A 34 8.14 -6.22 -15.63
CA ALA A 34 9.29 -5.85 -14.80
C ALA A 34 8.85 -4.90 -13.69
N LEU A 35 9.23 -3.63 -13.75
CA LEU A 35 8.91 -2.65 -12.71
C LEU A 35 7.39 -2.49 -12.52
N GLY A 36 6.63 -2.46 -13.62
CA GLY A 36 5.17 -2.38 -13.54
C GLY A 36 4.56 -3.52 -12.74
N GLY A 37 5.02 -4.75 -12.99
CA GLY A 37 4.56 -5.93 -12.25
C GLY A 37 4.90 -5.86 -10.77
N GLN A 38 6.10 -5.38 -10.43
CA GLN A 38 6.54 -5.23 -9.05
C GLN A 38 5.67 -4.20 -8.30
N ILE A 39 5.38 -3.07 -8.94
CA ILE A 39 4.53 -2.03 -8.34
C ILE A 39 3.12 -2.56 -8.10
N ARG A 40 2.54 -3.26 -9.07
CA ARG A 40 1.20 -3.83 -8.91
C ARG A 40 1.17 -4.80 -7.74
N ARG A 41 2.17 -5.68 -7.60
CA ARG A 41 2.24 -6.62 -6.49
C ARG A 41 2.40 -5.93 -5.14
N SER A 42 3.29 -4.94 -5.05
CA SER A 42 3.53 -4.26 -3.77
C SER A 42 2.30 -3.46 -3.32
N ILE A 43 1.64 -2.75 -4.23
CA ILE A 43 0.48 -1.95 -3.82
C ILE A 43 -0.73 -2.83 -3.45
N THR A 44 -0.97 -3.92 -4.18
CA THR A 44 -2.06 -4.84 -3.82
C THR A 44 -1.76 -5.62 -2.56
N SER A 45 -0.49 -5.84 -2.24
CA SER A 45 -0.08 -6.45 -0.97
C SER A 45 -0.50 -5.62 0.24
N VAL A 46 -0.62 -4.30 0.11
CA VAL A 46 -1.11 -3.44 1.19
C VAL A 46 -2.53 -3.84 1.59
N THR A 47 -3.45 -3.85 0.63
CA THR A 47 -4.85 -4.20 0.90
C THR A 47 -5.00 -5.65 1.34
N SER A 48 -4.27 -6.56 0.71
CA SER A 48 -4.33 -7.99 1.05
C SER A 48 -3.90 -8.24 2.50
N ASN A 49 -2.83 -7.59 2.95
CA ASN A 49 -2.34 -7.80 4.31
C ASN A 49 -3.23 -7.13 5.37
N ILE A 50 -3.86 -6.01 5.05
CA ILE A 50 -4.85 -5.42 5.94
C ILE A 50 -6.02 -6.40 6.14
N ALA A 51 -6.53 -6.97 5.06
CA ALA A 51 -7.64 -7.92 5.11
C ALA A 51 -7.26 -9.20 5.86
N GLU A 52 -6.11 -9.78 5.54
CA GLU A 52 -5.63 -10.99 6.22
C GLU A 52 -5.41 -10.76 7.71
N GLY A 53 -4.83 -9.62 8.07
CA GLY A 53 -4.60 -9.28 9.47
C GLY A 53 -5.88 -9.19 10.27
N SER A 54 -6.95 -8.67 9.69
CA SER A 54 -8.24 -8.55 10.37
C SER A 54 -8.85 -9.94 10.68
N GLY A 55 -8.46 -10.96 9.91
CA GLY A 55 -8.94 -12.32 10.11
C GLY A 55 -8.10 -13.16 11.07
N ARG A 56 -7.00 -12.62 11.60
CA ARG A 56 -6.18 -13.36 12.56
C ARG A 56 -6.80 -13.39 13.95
N ASP A 57 -6.50 -14.43 14.70
CA ASP A 57 -7.09 -14.62 16.03
C ASP A 57 -6.39 -13.79 17.11
N SER A 58 -5.04 -13.68 17.04
CA SER A 58 -4.28 -12.99 18.09
C SER A 58 -4.00 -11.54 17.73
N ASN A 59 -3.92 -10.68 18.73
CA ASN A 59 -3.53 -9.28 18.54
C ASN A 59 -2.07 -9.17 18.10
N LYS A 60 -1.23 -10.12 18.50
CA LYS A 60 0.16 -10.18 18.05
C LYS A 60 0.23 -10.36 16.53
N ASP A 61 -0.54 -11.31 15.98
CA ASP A 61 -0.59 -11.56 14.55
C ASP A 61 -1.22 -10.38 13.80
N LYS A 62 -2.26 -9.79 14.36
CA LYS A 62 -2.90 -8.60 13.76
C LYS A 62 -1.91 -7.44 13.63
N ALA A 63 -1.12 -7.19 14.67
CA ALA A 63 -0.08 -6.16 14.64
C ALA A 63 0.99 -6.49 13.60
N HIS A 64 1.37 -7.76 13.49
CA HIS A 64 2.37 -8.20 12.51
C HIS A 64 1.91 -7.92 11.06
N PHE A 65 0.65 -8.19 10.75
CA PHE A 65 0.12 -7.92 9.42
C PHE A 65 0.09 -6.41 9.09
N CYS A 66 -0.06 -5.56 10.11
CA CYS A 66 0.09 -4.10 9.91
C CYS A 66 1.52 -3.75 9.49
N VAL A 67 2.52 -4.43 10.06
CA VAL A 67 3.93 -4.22 9.69
C VAL A 67 4.15 -4.63 8.22
N ILE A 68 3.65 -5.80 7.82
CA ILE A 68 3.80 -6.27 6.44
C ILE A 68 3.13 -5.30 5.46
N ALA A 69 1.92 -4.83 5.78
CA ALA A 69 1.23 -3.85 4.94
C ALA A 69 2.03 -2.55 4.83
N PHE A 70 2.59 -2.07 5.94
CA PHE A 70 3.44 -0.88 5.95
C PHE A 70 4.68 -1.05 5.06
N GLU A 71 5.36 -2.18 5.18
CA GLU A 71 6.54 -2.48 4.35
C GLU A 71 6.18 -2.52 2.87
N SER A 72 5.04 -3.12 2.53
CA SER A 72 4.55 -3.15 1.15
C SER A 72 4.25 -1.75 0.61
N LEU A 73 3.69 -0.87 1.46
CA LEU A 73 3.42 0.51 1.11
C LEU A 73 4.72 1.28 0.82
N MET A 74 5.74 1.08 1.66
CA MET A 74 7.05 1.69 1.46
C MET A 74 7.71 1.20 0.17
N GLU A 75 7.62 -0.10 -0.09
CA GLU A 75 8.15 -0.68 -1.33
C GLU A 75 7.48 -0.06 -2.56
N ALA A 76 6.15 0.06 -2.54
CA ALA A 76 5.42 0.65 -3.65
C ALA A 76 5.84 2.09 -3.92
N PHE A 77 6.00 2.89 -2.87
CA PHE A 77 6.43 4.27 -3.04
C PHE A 77 7.85 4.36 -3.59
N SER A 78 8.75 3.54 -3.09
CA SER A 78 10.12 3.47 -3.58
C SER A 78 10.16 3.12 -5.08
N GLN A 79 9.32 2.18 -5.49
CA GLN A 79 9.25 1.77 -6.90
C GLN A 79 8.68 2.88 -7.79
N LEU A 80 7.74 3.69 -7.28
CA LEU A 80 7.25 4.86 -8.00
C LEU A 80 8.37 5.91 -8.18
N GLN A 81 9.21 6.09 -7.17
CA GLN A 81 10.36 7.00 -7.28
C GLN A 81 11.36 6.49 -8.33
N ASN A 82 11.58 5.18 -8.39
CA ASN A 82 12.42 4.60 -9.43
C ASN A 82 11.84 4.85 -10.82
N ALA A 83 10.52 4.70 -10.97
CA ALA A 83 9.84 4.98 -12.23
C ALA A 83 9.97 6.46 -12.63
N GLN A 84 9.90 7.35 -11.68
CA GLN A 84 10.15 8.78 -11.89
C GLN A 84 11.57 9.02 -12.40
N ASP A 85 12.56 8.42 -11.74
CA ASP A 85 13.96 8.58 -12.10
C ASP A 85 14.25 8.04 -13.49
N LEU A 86 13.54 6.98 -13.88
CA LEU A 86 13.68 6.39 -15.21
C LEU A 86 12.90 7.14 -16.29
N GLY A 87 12.14 8.17 -15.90
CA GLY A 87 11.39 9.01 -16.84
C GLY A 87 10.06 8.43 -17.28
N TYR A 88 9.55 7.39 -16.61
CA TYR A 88 8.28 6.76 -16.97
C TYR A 88 7.07 7.57 -16.49
N ILE A 89 7.22 8.27 -15.39
CA ILE A 89 6.21 9.18 -14.83
C ILE A 89 6.91 10.42 -14.32
N SER A 90 6.14 11.50 -14.12
CA SER A 90 6.69 12.78 -13.67
C SER A 90 6.79 12.86 -12.15
N ILE A 91 7.65 13.76 -11.67
CA ILE A 91 7.75 14.09 -10.25
C ILE A 91 6.38 14.55 -9.71
N ASN A 92 5.64 15.36 -10.49
CA ASN A 92 4.34 15.86 -10.05
C ASN A 92 3.35 14.72 -9.85
N GLU A 93 3.37 13.70 -10.71
CA GLU A 93 2.49 12.54 -10.58
C GLU A 93 2.79 11.75 -9.31
N VAL A 94 4.07 11.59 -8.96
CA VAL A 94 4.46 10.90 -7.73
C VAL A 94 4.07 11.73 -6.50
N GLU A 95 4.41 13.02 -6.52
CA GLU A 95 4.13 13.91 -5.39
C GLU A 95 2.64 14.11 -5.14
N ASN A 96 1.80 14.00 -6.17
CA ASN A 96 0.35 14.05 -6.00
C ASN A 96 -0.18 12.88 -5.14
N LEU A 97 0.52 11.75 -5.14
CA LEU A 97 0.12 10.59 -4.35
C LEU A 97 0.77 10.55 -2.96
N ARG A 98 1.81 11.35 -2.73
CA ARG A 98 2.52 11.36 -1.44
C ARG A 98 1.58 11.52 -0.23
N PRO A 99 0.63 12.45 -0.22
CA PRO A 99 -0.27 12.58 0.95
C PRO A 99 -1.05 11.32 1.25
N GLN A 100 -1.46 10.56 0.22
CA GLN A 100 -2.19 9.31 0.41
C GLN A 100 -1.29 8.24 1.02
N PHE A 101 -0.04 8.12 0.54
CA PHE A 101 0.93 7.19 1.13
C PHE A 101 1.22 7.54 2.58
N GLU A 102 1.43 8.82 2.88
CA GLU A 102 1.71 9.28 4.25
C GLU A 102 0.53 9.03 5.19
N GLU A 103 -0.68 9.31 4.74
CA GLU A 103 -1.89 9.09 5.54
C GLU A 103 -2.06 7.62 5.87
N ILE A 104 -1.95 6.73 4.87
CA ILE A 104 -2.11 5.29 5.07
C ILE A 104 -1.00 4.77 5.99
N SER A 105 0.24 5.26 5.85
CA SER A 105 1.34 4.85 6.73
C SER A 105 1.05 5.19 8.20
N LYS A 106 0.52 6.37 8.46
CA LYS A 106 0.13 6.79 9.82
C LYS A 106 -1.02 5.96 10.35
N MET A 107 -2.01 5.66 9.53
CA MET A 107 -3.15 4.82 9.92
C MET A 107 -2.70 3.40 10.24
N LEU A 108 -1.79 2.82 9.47
CA LEU A 108 -1.25 1.50 9.74
C LEU A 108 -0.47 1.48 11.06
N SER A 109 0.33 2.51 11.32
CA SER A 109 1.07 2.62 12.59
C SER A 109 0.12 2.73 13.77
N GLY A 110 -0.96 3.52 13.62
CA GLY A 110 -1.98 3.66 14.66
C GLY A 110 -2.73 2.36 14.91
N LEU A 111 -3.09 1.64 13.86
CA LEU A 111 -3.77 0.35 13.97
C LEU A 111 -2.88 -0.68 14.66
N LYS A 112 -1.60 -0.75 14.26
CA LYS A 112 -0.60 -1.60 14.90
C LYS A 112 -0.53 -1.31 16.40
N SER A 113 -0.40 -0.03 16.76
CA SER A 113 -0.33 0.38 18.18
C SER A 113 -1.58 -0.04 18.94
N SER A 114 -2.76 0.06 18.33
CA SER A 114 -4.01 -0.33 19.00
C SER A 114 -4.04 -1.82 19.32
N PHE A 115 -3.50 -2.67 18.45
CA PHE A 115 -3.38 -4.11 18.71
C PHE A 115 -2.33 -4.41 19.77
N GLU A 116 -1.19 -3.72 19.73
CA GLU A 116 -0.11 -3.90 20.72
C GLU A 116 -0.55 -3.55 22.14
N LYS A 117 -1.40 -2.56 22.30
CA LYS A 117 -1.94 -2.17 23.62
C LYS A 117 -2.85 -3.21 24.23
N LYS A 118 -3.33 -4.17 23.44
CA LYS A 118 -4.20 -5.26 23.90
C LYS A 118 -3.42 -6.52 24.28
N LEU A 119 -2.11 -6.49 24.14
CA LEU A 119 -1.27 -7.67 24.47
C LEU A 119 -1.07 -7.84 25.98
#